data_b1726243e02cb61db7b1b70bb966aa81
#
_entry.id   b1726243e02cb61db7b1b70bb966aa81
#
_cell.length_a   1.000
_cell.length_b   1.000
_cell.length_c   1.000
_cell.angle_alpha   90.00
_cell.angle_beta   90.00
_cell.angle_gamma   90.00
#
_symmetry.space_group_name_H-M   'P 1'
#
loop_
_entity.id
_entity.type
_entity.pdbx_description
1 polymer ?
#
loop_
_entity_poly.entity_id
_entity_poly.type
_entity_poly.pdbx_seq_one_letter_code
_entity_poly.pdbx_strand_id
1 'polypeptide(L)'
;MTNQTVEPGVVIVGAGEAGGGLTGVLRQQGYTGTITLIGDESYPPYRRPPLSKGFLAGEATLESLHLKSAEGYARHQIHCRYGTGVESIDRGARVVRLFDSTSIPYAHLVLATGGRARRLSLPGANHRNVHYVRTIDDILALKEQFLPGKRLLIIGGGYIGLEVASVGIKKGLQVSLVEALPRLLARVTVPELSAFYERAHRARGVEIFTGVGVHSFEGEPLVTEVILSDSRRMAADLLIVGIGLIPNTELAEATGLAVQNGILVDPFNRTSDPNVYALGDCSNQENTFLQRRVRLESVPNAAEQMRVCAAAICGKPVPNKSVPWFWSDQYDLKLQMVGLSQDSDQLSIRGDSAKESFCAFHLRDGVVIAADAVNRAPDFMVAKKLVAERIRASVEQLADESFALKSLLPVKGAPANG
;
A
#
# COMPACT_ATOMS: atom_id res chain seq x y z
N MET A 1 1.46 -7.40 -44.94
CA MET A 1 1.81 -7.02 -43.56
C MET A 1 2.44 -8.24 -42.92
N THR A 2 3.74 -8.23 -42.73
CA THR A 2 4.48 -9.35 -42.13
C THR A 2 4.08 -9.46 -40.67
N ASN A 3 3.39 -10.55 -40.29
CA ASN A 3 3.20 -10.94 -38.90
C ASN A 3 4.60 -11.15 -38.28
N GLN A 4 5.15 -10.12 -37.66
CA GLN A 4 6.28 -10.31 -36.76
C GLN A 4 5.78 -11.14 -35.58
N THR A 5 6.10 -12.42 -35.57
CA THR A 5 5.91 -13.29 -34.41
C THR A 5 6.74 -12.69 -33.28
N VAL A 6 6.06 -12.03 -32.34
CA VAL A 6 6.72 -11.53 -31.08
C VAL A 6 7.22 -12.75 -30.34
N GLU A 7 8.54 -12.85 -30.15
CA GLU A 7 9.10 -13.95 -29.34
C GLU A 7 8.54 -13.91 -27.92
N PRO A 8 8.14 -15.07 -27.36
CA PRO A 8 7.60 -15.14 -26.02
C PRO A 8 8.61 -14.61 -24.99
N GLY A 9 8.24 -13.57 -24.25
CA GLY A 9 9.06 -12.94 -23.24
C GLY A 9 8.35 -12.88 -21.89
N VAL A 10 8.66 -11.85 -21.09
CA VAL A 10 7.92 -11.54 -19.87
C VAL A 10 6.77 -10.59 -20.20
N VAL A 11 5.54 -11.00 -19.89
CA VAL A 11 4.36 -10.14 -19.97
C VAL A 11 3.94 -9.77 -18.55
N ILE A 12 3.84 -8.46 -18.26
CA ILE A 12 3.47 -7.91 -16.96
C ILE A 12 2.10 -7.24 -17.09
N VAL A 13 1.12 -7.73 -16.36
CA VAL A 13 -0.24 -7.20 -16.31
C VAL A 13 -0.41 -6.33 -15.07
N GLY A 14 -0.60 -5.04 -15.29
CA GLY A 14 -0.67 -3.99 -14.26
C GLY A 14 0.55 -3.07 -14.31
N ALA A 15 0.34 -1.83 -14.81
CA ALA A 15 1.37 -0.79 -14.93
C ALA A 15 1.44 0.13 -13.70
N GLY A 16 1.17 -0.40 -12.49
CA GLY A 16 1.37 0.29 -11.23
C GLY A 16 2.83 0.27 -10.75
N GLU A 17 3.05 0.64 -9.47
CA GLU A 17 4.36 0.65 -8.80
C GLU A 17 5.10 -0.69 -8.98
N ALA A 18 4.40 -1.79 -8.69
CA ALA A 18 4.99 -3.13 -8.72
C ALA A 18 5.36 -3.58 -10.15
N GLY A 19 4.43 -3.50 -11.09
CA GLY A 19 4.68 -3.92 -12.48
C GLY A 19 5.67 -3.02 -13.21
N GLY A 20 5.51 -1.69 -13.08
CA GLY A 20 6.41 -0.71 -13.68
C GLY A 20 7.84 -0.82 -13.14
N GLY A 21 7.98 -0.98 -11.82
CA GLY A 21 9.27 -1.16 -11.17
C GLY A 21 9.97 -2.46 -11.57
N LEU A 22 9.21 -3.56 -11.67
CA LEU A 22 9.74 -4.88 -12.04
C LEU A 22 10.50 -4.85 -13.38
N THR A 23 10.05 -4.04 -14.36
CA THR A 23 10.73 -3.92 -15.66
C THR A 23 12.20 -3.55 -15.52
N GLY A 24 12.49 -2.60 -14.62
CA GLY A 24 13.85 -2.17 -14.34
C GLY A 24 14.66 -3.21 -13.58
N VAL A 25 14.04 -3.87 -12.62
CA VAL A 25 14.70 -4.91 -11.82
C VAL A 25 15.07 -6.13 -12.69
N LEU A 26 14.21 -6.53 -13.63
CA LEU A 26 14.52 -7.58 -14.61
C LEU A 26 15.77 -7.24 -15.42
N ARG A 27 15.87 -6.01 -15.96
CA ARG A 27 17.06 -5.57 -16.71
C ARG A 27 18.31 -5.52 -15.86
N GLN A 28 18.20 -5.03 -14.61
CA GLN A 28 19.32 -5.01 -13.65
C GLN A 28 19.83 -6.42 -13.30
N GLN A 29 18.94 -7.41 -13.28
CA GLN A 29 19.30 -8.80 -13.01
C GLN A 29 19.76 -9.58 -14.25
N GLY A 30 19.82 -8.92 -15.41
CA GLY A 30 20.38 -9.46 -16.64
C GLY A 30 19.36 -10.14 -17.56
N TYR A 31 18.06 -9.92 -17.37
CA TYR A 31 17.07 -10.42 -18.32
C TYR A 31 17.17 -9.67 -19.65
N THR A 32 17.46 -10.39 -20.74
CA THR A 32 17.67 -9.82 -22.08
C THR A 32 16.47 -9.99 -23.04
N GLY A 33 15.53 -10.88 -22.70
CA GLY A 33 14.35 -11.15 -23.52
C GLY A 33 13.36 -9.98 -23.56
N THR A 34 12.32 -10.12 -24.38
CA THR A 34 11.24 -9.14 -24.52
C THR A 34 10.51 -8.93 -23.20
N ILE A 35 10.19 -7.67 -22.87
CA ILE A 35 9.35 -7.31 -21.74
C ILE A 35 8.19 -6.46 -22.25
N THR A 36 6.96 -6.92 -22.04
CA THR A 36 5.74 -6.16 -22.34
C THR A 36 5.05 -5.78 -21.02
N LEU A 37 4.78 -4.50 -20.83
CA LEU A 37 4.05 -3.94 -19.70
C LEU A 37 2.69 -3.44 -20.16
N ILE A 38 1.61 -3.92 -19.52
CA ILE A 38 0.23 -3.62 -19.86
C ILE A 38 -0.44 -2.93 -18.69
N GLY A 39 -1.13 -1.81 -18.92
CA GLY A 39 -1.90 -1.06 -17.92
C GLY A 39 -3.21 -0.53 -18.48
N ASP A 40 -4.25 -0.59 -17.68
CA ASP A 40 -5.58 -0.07 -17.98
C ASP A 40 -5.69 1.46 -17.83
N GLU A 41 -4.89 2.05 -16.94
CA GLU A 41 -4.76 3.51 -16.83
C GLU A 41 -3.95 4.07 -18.03
N SER A 42 -4.29 5.28 -18.49
CA SER A 42 -3.61 5.95 -19.62
C SER A 42 -2.24 6.55 -19.26
N TYR A 43 -1.82 6.41 -18.02
CA TYR A 43 -0.59 6.99 -17.50
C TYR A 43 0.56 5.98 -17.50
N PRO A 44 1.82 6.44 -17.70
CA PRO A 44 2.99 5.63 -17.37
C PRO A 44 2.97 5.22 -15.89
N PRO A 45 3.68 4.14 -15.50
CA PRO A 45 3.76 3.73 -14.10
C PRO A 45 4.17 4.86 -13.17
N TYR A 46 3.45 5.02 -12.08
CA TYR A 46 3.61 6.12 -11.15
C TYR A 46 3.51 5.69 -9.68
N ARG A 47 4.03 6.53 -8.78
CA ARG A 47 3.95 6.34 -7.32
C ARG A 47 2.58 6.75 -6.80
N ARG A 48 1.89 5.83 -6.12
CA ARG A 48 0.58 6.11 -5.52
C ARG A 48 0.63 6.88 -4.18
N PRO A 49 1.66 6.73 -3.31
CA PRO A 49 1.66 7.42 -2.02
C PRO A 49 1.51 8.95 -2.07
N PRO A 50 2.00 9.67 -3.09
CA PRO A 50 1.77 11.11 -3.19
C PRO A 50 0.32 11.51 -3.48
N LEU A 51 -0.54 10.58 -3.95
CA LEU A 51 -1.91 10.87 -4.34
C LEU A 51 -2.77 11.41 -3.19
N SER A 52 -2.60 10.86 -1.98
CA SER A 52 -3.29 11.31 -0.77
C SER A 52 -2.54 12.44 -0.01
N LYS A 53 -1.42 12.92 -0.56
CA LYS A 53 -0.50 13.88 0.07
C LYS A 53 -0.19 15.05 -0.87
N GLY A 54 1.08 15.18 -1.27
CA GLY A 54 1.59 16.31 -2.05
C GLY A 54 0.89 16.52 -3.40
N PHE A 55 0.43 15.44 -4.06
CA PHE A 55 -0.32 15.60 -5.30
C PHE A 55 -1.73 16.17 -5.06
N LEU A 56 -2.46 15.68 -4.06
CA LEU A 56 -3.74 16.28 -3.64
C LEU A 56 -3.53 17.72 -3.16
N ALA A 57 -2.47 17.97 -2.40
CA ALA A 57 -2.13 19.29 -1.92
C ALA A 57 -1.72 20.29 -3.04
N GLY A 58 -1.48 19.82 -4.27
CA GLY A 58 -0.98 20.64 -5.37
C GLY A 58 0.51 21.01 -5.27
N GLU A 59 1.27 20.27 -4.45
CA GLU A 59 2.70 20.46 -4.21
C GLU A 59 3.56 19.59 -5.14
N ALA A 60 2.95 18.56 -5.76
CA ALA A 60 3.59 17.67 -6.73
C ALA A 60 2.90 17.79 -8.09
N THR A 61 3.69 17.74 -9.17
CA THR A 61 3.17 17.69 -10.55
C THR A 61 2.90 16.26 -10.98
N LEU A 62 2.10 16.07 -12.03
CA LEU A 62 1.81 14.75 -12.59
C LEU A 62 3.09 14.01 -13.00
N GLU A 63 4.00 14.70 -13.67
CA GLU A 63 5.26 14.15 -14.15
C GLU A 63 6.16 13.68 -12.99
N SER A 64 6.13 14.40 -11.84
CA SER A 64 6.92 14.03 -10.66
C SER A 64 6.46 12.71 -10.01
N LEU A 65 5.26 12.25 -10.33
CA LEU A 65 4.75 10.96 -9.85
C LEU A 65 5.36 9.79 -10.63
N HIS A 66 5.73 9.97 -11.89
CA HIS A 66 6.17 8.87 -12.74
C HIS A 66 7.39 8.15 -12.16
N LEU A 67 7.42 6.82 -12.25
CA LEU A 67 8.58 6.01 -11.85
C LEU A 67 9.77 6.23 -12.79
N LYS A 68 9.48 6.38 -14.08
CA LYS A 68 10.44 6.68 -15.15
C LYS A 68 9.73 7.46 -16.25
N SER A 69 10.50 8.22 -17.04
CA SER A 69 9.97 8.85 -18.25
C SER A 69 9.70 7.81 -19.35
N ALA A 70 8.92 8.18 -20.37
CA ALA A 70 8.66 7.32 -21.53
C ALA A 70 9.97 6.90 -22.22
N GLU A 71 10.91 7.83 -22.38
CA GLU A 71 12.25 7.57 -22.94
C GLU A 71 13.05 6.61 -22.04
N GLY A 72 12.83 6.63 -20.72
CA GLY A 72 13.42 5.70 -19.76
C GLY A 72 12.97 4.26 -20.02
N TYR A 73 11.68 4.04 -20.29
CA TYR A 73 11.17 2.72 -20.68
C TYR A 73 11.69 2.31 -22.07
N ALA A 74 11.68 3.22 -23.05
CA ALA A 74 12.18 2.95 -24.39
C ALA A 74 13.67 2.55 -24.41
N ARG A 75 14.53 3.26 -23.68
CA ARG A 75 15.96 2.92 -23.54
C ARG A 75 16.20 1.52 -22.96
N HIS A 76 15.30 1.06 -22.10
CA HIS A 76 15.36 -0.29 -21.55
C HIS A 76 14.63 -1.33 -22.41
N GLN A 77 14.19 -0.95 -23.61
CA GLN A 77 13.47 -1.83 -24.56
C GLN A 77 12.25 -2.49 -23.88
N ILE A 78 11.43 -1.69 -23.20
CA ILE A 78 10.18 -2.13 -22.60
C ILE A 78 9.03 -1.75 -23.53
N HIS A 79 8.24 -2.73 -23.96
CA HIS A 79 7.05 -2.52 -24.75
C HIS A 79 5.88 -2.15 -23.84
N CYS A 80 5.58 -0.86 -23.73
CA CYS A 80 4.50 -0.36 -22.88
C CYS A 80 3.19 -0.24 -23.66
N ARG A 81 2.10 -0.72 -23.07
CA ARG A 81 0.73 -0.58 -23.56
C ARG A 81 -0.11 -0.01 -22.42
N TYR A 82 -0.46 1.26 -22.50
CA TYR A 82 -1.28 1.98 -21.55
C TYR A 82 -2.67 2.22 -22.10
N GLY A 83 -3.68 2.42 -21.24
CA GLY A 83 -5.07 2.64 -21.61
C GLY A 83 -5.74 1.41 -22.21
N THR A 84 -5.19 0.21 -21.98
CA THR A 84 -5.80 -1.04 -22.42
C THR A 84 -5.70 -2.10 -21.33
N GLY A 85 -6.80 -2.78 -21.06
CA GLY A 85 -6.87 -3.87 -20.10
C GLY A 85 -6.66 -5.25 -20.75
N VAL A 86 -6.40 -6.23 -19.90
CA VAL A 86 -6.38 -7.64 -20.27
C VAL A 86 -7.79 -8.21 -20.14
N GLU A 87 -8.28 -8.80 -21.24
CA GLU A 87 -9.58 -9.47 -21.30
C GLU A 87 -9.52 -10.89 -20.73
N SER A 88 -8.49 -11.65 -21.14
CA SER A 88 -8.35 -13.04 -20.74
C SER A 88 -6.90 -13.53 -20.84
N ILE A 89 -6.63 -14.64 -20.16
CA ILE A 89 -5.34 -15.33 -20.16
C ILE A 89 -5.58 -16.80 -20.48
N ASP A 90 -4.95 -17.30 -21.55
CA ASP A 90 -4.89 -18.72 -21.87
C ASP A 90 -3.54 -19.27 -21.37
N ARG A 91 -3.57 -20.02 -20.26
CA ARG A 91 -2.35 -20.63 -19.67
C ARG A 91 -1.84 -21.80 -20.51
N GLY A 92 -2.74 -22.53 -21.18
CA GLY A 92 -2.36 -23.66 -22.05
C GLY A 92 -1.59 -23.21 -23.28
N ALA A 93 -2.11 -22.20 -23.98
CA ALA A 93 -1.46 -21.57 -25.12
C ALA A 93 -0.38 -20.56 -24.73
N ARG A 94 -0.29 -20.16 -23.45
CA ARG A 94 0.57 -19.08 -22.92
C ARG A 94 0.37 -17.76 -23.66
N VAL A 95 -0.87 -17.30 -23.74
CA VAL A 95 -1.25 -16.07 -24.43
C VAL A 95 -2.09 -15.18 -23.52
N VAL A 96 -1.78 -13.89 -23.50
CA VAL A 96 -2.63 -12.85 -22.92
C VAL A 96 -3.39 -12.17 -24.05
N ARG A 97 -4.72 -12.04 -23.91
CA ARG A 97 -5.59 -11.34 -24.85
C ARG A 97 -6.04 -10.02 -24.23
N LEU A 98 -5.89 -8.95 -25.00
CA LEU A 98 -6.32 -7.60 -24.63
C LEU A 98 -7.72 -7.30 -25.13
N PHE A 99 -8.40 -6.29 -24.55
CA PHE A 99 -9.71 -5.82 -25.02
C PHE A 99 -9.70 -5.27 -26.46
N ASP A 100 -8.54 -4.88 -26.99
CA ASP A 100 -8.37 -4.46 -28.40
C ASP A 100 -8.15 -5.66 -29.35
N SER A 101 -8.40 -6.89 -28.90
CA SER A 101 -8.20 -8.15 -29.60
C SER A 101 -6.73 -8.52 -29.88
N THR A 102 -5.76 -7.73 -29.38
CA THR A 102 -4.34 -8.09 -29.49
C THR A 102 -4.06 -9.33 -28.62
N SER A 103 -3.32 -10.28 -29.17
CA SER A 103 -2.84 -11.47 -28.47
C SER A 103 -1.32 -11.41 -28.28
N ILE A 104 -0.84 -11.57 -27.05
CA ILE A 104 0.57 -11.45 -26.69
C ILE A 104 1.05 -12.77 -26.07
N PRO A 105 1.95 -13.52 -26.75
CA PRO A 105 2.52 -14.74 -26.18
C PRO A 105 3.51 -14.42 -25.06
N TYR A 106 3.61 -15.30 -24.06
CA TYR A 106 4.54 -15.15 -22.94
C TYR A 106 5.33 -16.42 -22.63
N ALA A 107 6.57 -16.27 -22.24
CA ALA A 107 7.35 -17.30 -21.55
C ALA A 107 7.08 -17.24 -20.03
N HIS A 108 6.99 -16.03 -19.49
CA HIS A 108 6.61 -15.76 -18.10
C HIS A 108 5.53 -14.69 -18.05
N LEU A 109 4.49 -14.94 -17.24
CA LEU A 109 3.44 -13.98 -16.97
C LEU A 109 3.56 -13.46 -15.54
N VAL A 110 3.41 -12.15 -15.36
CA VAL A 110 3.42 -11.52 -14.02
C VAL A 110 2.13 -10.75 -13.82
N LEU A 111 1.34 -11.14 -12.81
CA LEU A 111 0.14 -10.45 -12.39
C LEU A 111 0.51 -9.41 -11.31
N ALA A 112 0.47 -8.13 -11.69
CA ALA A 112 0.73 -6.98 -10.82
C ALA A 112 -0.51 -6.06 -10.79
N THR A 113 -1.69 -6.65 -10.80
CA THR A 113 -2.99 -5.99 -10.96
C THR A 113 -3.39 -5.13 -9.77
N GLY A 114 -2.65 -5.21 -8.66
CA GLY A 114 -2.88 -4.38 -7.48
C GLY A 114 -4.26 -4.60 -6.85
N GLY A 115 -4.98 -3.51 -6.61
CA GLY A 115 -6.31 -3.55 -6.02
C GLY A 115 -7.06 -2.25 -6.28
N ARG A 116 -8.37 -2.27 -6.02
CA ARG A 116 -9.28 -1.14 -6.14
C ARG A 116 -9.84 -0.72 -4.79
N ALA A 117 -10.20 0.55 -4.66
CA ALA A 117 -10.87 1.04 -3.46
C ALA A 117 -12.20 0.28 -3.24
N ARG A 118 -12.44 -0.14 -2.00
CA ARG A 118 -13.73 -0.72 -1.60
C ARG A 118 -14.79 0.37 -1.66
N ARG A 119 -15.85 0.13 -2.41
CA ARG A 119 -16.99 1.05 -2.53
C ARG A 119 -18.07 0.75 -1.51
N LEU A 120 -18.79 1.78 -1.10
CA LEU A 120 -20.01 1.64 -0.30
C LEU A 120 -21.15 1.13 -1.19
N SER A 121 -21.97 0.21 -0.67
CA SER A 121 -23.15 -0.31 -1.34
C SER A 121 -24.40 0.44 -0.85
N LEU A 122 -24.37 1.78 -0.90
CA LEU A 122 -25.46 2.66 -0.48
C LEU A 122 -25.95 3.49 -1.67
N PRO A 123 -27.27 3.81 -1.74
CA PRO A 123 -27.77 4.81 -2.69
C PRO A 123 -26.99 6.11 -2.54
N GLY A 124 -26.64 6.77 -3.65
CA GLY A 124 -25.83 7.99 -3.65
C GLY A 124 -24.32 7.79 -3.54
N ALA A 125 -23.82 6.57 -3.32
CA ALA A 125 -22.38 6.28 -3.22
C ALA A 125 -21.57 6.54 -4.52
N ASN A 126 -22.26 6.80 -5.62
CA ASN A 126 -21.66 7.16 -6.92
C ASN A 126 -21.97 8.61 -7.34
N HIS A 127 -22.52 9.44 -6.47
CA HIS A 127 -22.75 10.86 -6.74
C HIS A 127 -21.41 11.58 -6.96
N ARG A 128 -21.43 12.68 -7.74
CA ARG A 128 -20.22 13.39 -8.19
C ARG A 128 -19.36 13.98 -7.07
N ASN A 129 -19.91 14.16 -5.88
CA ASN A 129 -19.18 14.62 -4.69
C ASN A 129 -18.80 13.51 -3.72
N VAL A 130 -18.94 12.24 -4.12
CA VAL A 130 -18.47 11.06 -3.38
C VAL A 130 -17.24 10.48 -4.09
N HIS A 131 -16.09 10.57 -3.46
CA HIS A 131 -14.80 10.22 -4.04
C HIS A 131 -14.15 9.03 -3.34
N TYR A 132 -13.36 8.29 -4.12
CA TYR A 132 -12.52 7.20 -3.67
C TYR A 132 -11.08 7.52 -4.10
N VAL A 133 -10.10 7.34 -3.22
CA VAL A 133 -8.71 7.73 -3.50
C VAL A 133 -7.90 6.50 -3.89
N ARG A 134 -7.61 6.34 -5.17
CA ARG A 134 -6.75 5.25 -5.68
C ARG A 134 -5.93 5.63 -6.91
N THR A 135 -6.50 6.35 -7.87
CA THR A 135 -5.89 6.67 -9.17
C THR A 135 -5.61 8.16 -9.32
N ILE A 136 -4.83 8.53 -10.34
CA ILE A 136 -4.62 9.94 -10.71
C ILE A 136 -5.95 10.61 -11.04
N ASP A 137 -6.82 9.94 -11.81
CA ASP A 137 -8.11 10.50 -12.21
C ASP A 137 -9.03 10.77 -11.02
N ASP A 138 -9.00 9.88 -10.00
CA ASP A 138 -9.72 10.13 -8.75
C ASP A 138 -9.29 11.46 -8.10
N ILE A 139 -7.97 11.71 -8.08
CA ILE A 139 -7.44 12.94 -7.47
C ILE A 139 -7.69 14.17 -8.32
N LEU A 140 -7.62 14.07 -9.64
CA LEU A 140 -7.93 15.17 -10.54
C LEU A 140 -9.39 15.61 -10.36
N ALA A 141 -10.34 14.66 -10.34
CA ALA A 141 -11.75 14.94 -10.07
C ALA A 141 -11.99 15.51 -8.66
N LEU A 142 -11.24 15.03 -7.65
CA LEU A 142 -11.33 15.50 -6.28
C LEU A 142 -10.80 16.93 -6.15
N LYS A 143 -9.68 17.28 -6.77
CA LYS A 143 -9.03 18.60 -6.68
C LYS A 143 -9.96 19.77 -7.05
N GLU A 144 -10.83 19.57 -8.03
CA GLU A 144 -11.79 20.60 -8.46
C GLU A 144 -12.75 21.01 -7.35
N GLN A 145 -13.03 20.11 -6.41
CA GLN A 145 -13.99 20.31 -5.32
C GLN A 145 -13.30 20.56 -3.97
N PHE A 146 -11.97 20.34 -3.88
CA PHE A 146 -11.18 20.40 -2.64
C PHE A 146 -10.78 21.84 -2.31
N LEU A 147 -11.81 22.67 -1.99
CA LEU A 147 -11.70 24.12 -1.86
C LEU A 147 -11.85 24.57 -0.39
N PRO A 148 -11.18 25.68 0.02
CA PRO A 148 -11.28 26.23 1.36
C PRO A 148 -12.74 26.49 1.77
N GLY A 149 -13.05 26.27 3.06
CA GLY A 149 -14.38 26.48 3.63
C GLY A 149 -15.39 25.37 3.35
N LYS A 150 -15.13 24.44 2.42
CA LYS A 150 -16.00 23.29 2.17
C LYS A 150 -15.99 22.30 3.33
N ARG A 151 -17.14 21.69 3.59
CA ARG A 151 -17.31 20.62 4.58
C ARG A 151 -16.92 19.29 3.94
N LEU A 152 -15.79 18.78 4.38
CA LEU A 152 -15.26 17.47 3.96
C LEU A 152 -15.62 16.42 4.99
N LEU A 153 -16.40 15.41 4.59
CA LEU A 153 -16.63 14.22 5.40
C LEU A 153 -15.80 13.06 4.89
N ILE A 154 -14.96 12.50 5.75
CA ILE A 154 -14.14 11.33 5.47
C ILE A 154 -14.77 10.10 6.14
N ILE A 155 -15.00 9.05 5.37
CA ILE A 155 -15.56 7.78 5.83
C ILE A 155 -14.44 6.74 5.82
N GLY A 156 -13.95 6.40 7.02
CA GLY A 156 -12.85 5.46 7.27
C GLY A 156 -11.62 6.12 7.89
N GLY A 157 -11.26 5.68 9.08
CA GLY A 157 -10.12 6.18 9.89
C GLY A 157 -8.83 5.37 9.69
N GLY A 158 -8.59 4.86 8.46
CA GLY A 158 -7.33 4.26 8.05
C GLY A 158 -6.29 5.30 7.60
N TYR A 159 -5.09 4.86 7.19
CA TYR A 159 -4.00 5.76 6.78
C TYR A 159 -4.43 6.76 5.70
N ILE A 160 -5.08 6.32 4.63
CA ILE A 160 -5.50 7.20 3.52
C ILE A 160 -6.49 8.26 4.02
N GLY A 161 -7.47 7.88 4.85
CA GLY A 161 -8.42 8.83 5.42
C GLY A 161 -7.73 9.90 6.27
N LEU A 162 -6.78 9.51 7.11
CA LEU A 162 -6.01 10.43 7.96
C LEU A 162 -5.05 11.32 7.14
N GLU A 163 -4.40 10.79 6.11
CA GLU A 163 -3.57 11.58 5.19
C GLU A 163 -4.39 12.64 4.47
N VAL A 164 -5.56 12.27 3.93
CA VAL A 164 -6.47 13.21 3.29
C VAL A 164 -7.01 14.23 4.29
N ALA A 165 -7.34 13.81 5.54
CA ALA A 165 -7.74 14.73 6.59
C ALA A 165 -6.67 15.80 6.84
N SER A 166 -5.40 15.38 6.90
CA SER A 166 -4.29 16.32 7.10
C SER A 166 -4.14 17.34 5.96
N VAL A 167 -4.33 16.90 4.71
CA VAL A 167 -4.32 17.80 3.55
C VAL A 167 -5.54 18.72 3.58
N GLY A 168 -6.73 18.20 3.95
CA GLY A 168 -7.97 18.99 4.07
C GLY A 168 -7.82 20.14 5.05
N ILE A 169 -7.31 19.88 6.24
CA ILE A 169 -7.02 20.93 7.24
C ILE A 169 -6.04 21.96 6.68
N LYS A 170 -4.93 21.50 6.07
CA LYS A 170 -3.92 22.39 5.46
C LYS A 170 -4.51 23.28 4.36
N LYS A 171 -5.51 22.79 3.64
CA LYS A 171 -6.21 23.51 2.56
C LYS A 171 -7.39 24.36 3.07
N GLY A 172 -7.66 24.39 4.36
CA GLY A 172 -8.73 25.20 4.95
C GLY A 172 -10.14 24.64 4.80
N LEU A 173 -10.27 23.31 4.62
CA LEU A 173 -11.57 22.65 4.67
C LEU A 173 -12.01 22.44 6.12
N GLN A 174 -13.32 22.35 6.36
CA GLN A 174 -13.92 21.87 7.61
C GLN A 174 -13.96 20.34 7.53
N VAL A 175 -13.14 19.66 8.32
CA VAL A 175 -12.93 18.22 8.18
C VAL A 175 -13.59 17.46 9.31
N SER A 176 -14.50 16.56 8.97
CA SER A 176 -15.05 15.56 9.87
C SER A 176 -14.69 14.16 9.38
N LEU A 177 -14.42 13.24 10.30
CA LEU A 177 -14.04 11.85 10.02
C LEU A 177 -14.93 10.89 10.82
N VAL A 178 -15.48 9.89 10.12
CA VAL A 178 -16.30 8.82 10.70
C VAL A 178 -15.59 7.48 10.52
N GLU A 179 -15.45 6.72 11.62
CA GLU A 179 -14.89 5.37 11.63
C GLU A 179 -15.85 4.40 12.32
N ALA A 180 -16.21 3.34 11.61
CA ALA A 180 -17.13 2.31 12.13
C ALA A 180 -16.54 1.48 13.28
N LEU A 181 -15.23 1.31 13.31
CA LEU A 181 -14.53 0.63 14.39
C LEU A 181 -14.36 1.56 15.61
N PRO A 182 -14.15 1.02 16.81
CA PRO A 182 -14.10 1.81 18.04
C PRO A 182 -12.89 2.76 18.14
N ARG A 183 -11.93 2.69 17.24
CA ARG A 183 -10.73 3.56 17.22
C ARG A 183 -10.16 3.72 15.82
N LEU A 184 -9.44 4.80 15.56
CA LEU A 184 -8.66 5.00 14.34
C LEU A 184 -7.61 3.92 14.19
N LEU A 185 -7.25 3.57 12.96
CA LEU A 185 -6.20 2.60 12.64
C LEU A 185 -6.37 1.22 13.31
N ALA A 186 -7.59 0.86 13.74
CA ALA A 186 -7.87 -0.30 14.58
C ALA A 186 -7.36 -1.64 14.02
N ARG A 187 -7.26 -1.75 12.68
CA ARG A 187 -6.80 -2.99 12.00
C ARG A 187 -5.29 -3.09 11.88
N VAL A 188 -4.55 -2.03 12.15
CA VAL A 188 -3.14 -1.92 11.74
C VAL A 188 -2.19 -1.51 12.86
N THR A 189 -2.70 -1.02 14.00
CA THR A 189 -1.85 -0.64 15.13
C THR A 189 -2.54 -0.84 16.48
N VAL A 190 -1.80 -0.60 17.55
CA VAL A 190 -2.24 -0.74 18.95
C VAL A 190 -3.06 0.47 19.42
N PRO A 191 -3.83 0.33 20.53
CA PRO A 191 -4.67 1.41 21.07
C PRO A 191 -3.90 2.70 21.38
N GLU A 192 -2.68 2.61 21.87
CA GLU A 192 -1.84 3.75 22.23
C GLU A 192 -1.53 4.65 21.02
N LEU A 193 -1.18 4.04 19.89
CA LEU A 193 -0.95 4.76 18.65
C LEU A 193 -2.26 5.34 18.09
N SER A 194 -3.35 4.59 18.16
CA SER A 194 -4.68 5.09 17.76
C SER A 194 -5.05 6.33 18.56
N ALA A 195 -4.91 6.29 19.89
CA ALA A 195 -5.20 7.42 20.78
C ALA A 195 -4.27 8.62 20.51
N PHE A 196 -3.00 8.37 20.18
CA PHE A 196 -2.08 9.44 19.76
C PHE A 196 -2.57 10.13 18.49
N TYR A 197 -2.87 9.38 17.43
CA TYR A 197 -3.33 9.96 16.15
C TYR A 197 -4.69 10.67 16.32
N GLU A 198 -5.60 10.13 17.10
CA GLU A 198 -6.88 10.79 17.37
C GLU A 198 -6.67 12.15 18.05
N ARG A 199 -5.84 12.22 19.10
CA ARG A 199 -5.50 13.50 19.76
C ARG A 199 -4.83 14.47 18.80
N ALA A 200 -3.88 14.00 17.98
CA ALA A 200 -3.14 14.84 17.06
C ALA A 200 -4.05 15.46 15.96
N HIS A 201 -4.99 14.68 15.42
CA HIS A 201 -5.95 15.17 14.44
C HIS A 201 -6.98 16.13 15.06
N ARG A 202 -7.54 15.80 16.25
CA ARG A 202 -8.46 16.67 16.98
C ARG A 202 -7.82 18.02 17.33
N ALA A 203 -6.58 18.01 17.80
CA ALA A 203 -5.84 19.23 18.11
C ALA A 203 -5.61 20.14 16.88
N ARG A 204 -5.64 19.56 15.69
CA ARG A 204 -5.52 20.28 14.41
C ARG A 204 -6.88 20.63 13.77
N GLY A 205 -7.97 20.37 14.47
CA GLY A 205 -9.32 20.79 14.07
C GLY A 205 -10.14 19.75 13.29
N VAL A 206 -9.73 18.48 13.28
CA VAL A 206 -10.57 17.41 12.71
C VAL A 206 -11.61 16.97 13.74
N GLU A 207 -12.88 16.98 13.37
CA GLU A 207 -13.93 16.33 14.14
C GLU A 207 -13.91 14.82 13.86
N ILE A 208 -13.82 13.99 14.92
CA ILE A 208 -13.67 12.54 14.77
C ILE A 208 -14.80 11.83 15.52
N PHE A 209 -15.43 10.88 14.83
CA PHE A 209 -16.49 10.03 15.34
C PHE A 209 -16.10 8.57 15.13
N THR A 210 -15.80 7.84 16.21
CA THR A 210 -15.45 6.42 16.18
C THR A 210 -16.59 5.56 16.72
N GLY A 211 -16.63 4.28 16.33
CA GLY A 211 -17.70 3.34 16.70
C GLY A 211 -19.01 3.62 15.98
N VAL A 212 -18.99 4.40 14.90
CA VAL A 212 -20.17 4.86 14.17
C VAL A 212 -19.96 4.67 12.67
N GLY A 213 -20.85 3.94 12.03
CA GLY A 213 -20.88 3.75 10.58
C GLY A 213 -21.80 4.72 9.86
N VAL A 214 -21.73 4.72 8.53
CA VAL A 214 -22.70 5.42 7.68
C VAL A 214 -23.92 4.53 7.46
N HIS A 215 -25.11 5.09 7.66
CA HIS A 215 -26.38 4.42 7.42
C HIS A 215 -26.94 4.75 6.02
N SER A 216 -26.99 6.02 5.65
CA SER A 216 -27.50 6.47 4.35
C SER A 216 -26.94 7.83 3.95
N PHE A 217 -27.11 8.13 2.66
CA PHE A 217 -26.86 9.45 2.07
C PHE A 217 -28.17 10.10 1.67
N GLU A 218 -28.26 11.41 1.84
CA GLU A 218 -29.40 12.23 1.41
C GLU A 218 -28.94 13.35 0.49
N GLY A 219 -29.81 13.71 -0.48
CA GLY A 219 -29.58 14.76 -1.48
C GLY A 219 -29.44 14.21 -2.90
N GLU A 220 -29.97 14.96 -3.85
CA GLU A 220 -29.93 14.71 -5.29
C GLU A 220 -29.72 16.03 -6.03
N PRO A 221 -28.82 16.11 -7.02
CA PRO A 221 -27.97 15.06 -7.60
C PRO A 221 -26.65 14.91 -6.84
N LEU A 222 -26.45 15.56 -5.72
CA LEU A 222 -25.26 15.51 -4.86
C LEU A 222 -25.68 15.08 -3.46
N VAL A 223 -24.83 14.37 -2.75
CA VAL A 223 -25.01 14.13 -1.32
C VAL A 223 -24.83 15.46 -0.59
N THR A 224 -25.85 15.90 0.16
CA THR A 224 -25.81 17.11 0.99
C THR A 224 -25.74 16.80 2.47
N GLU A 225 -26.15 15.57 2.84
CA GLU A 225 -26.18 15.11 4.22
C GLU A 225 -25.93 13.61 4.31
N VAL A 226 -25.26 13.20 5.38
CA VAL A 226 -24.96 11.81 5.70
C VAL A 226 -25.62 11.46 7.02
N ILE A 227 -26.41 10.38 7.03
CA ILE A 227 -27.01 9.82 8.23
C ILE A 227 -26.09 8.74 8.77
N LEU A 228 -25.71 8.85 10.03
CA LEU A 228 -24.89 7.88 10.72
C LEU A 228 -25.74 6.77 11.35
N SER A 229 -25.12 5.66 11.73
CA SER A 229 -25.78 4.49 12.35
C SER A 229 -26.42 4.81 13.71
N ASP A 230 -26.02 5.89 14.37
CA ASP A 230 -26.59 6.41 15.61
C ASP A 230 -27.60 7.54 15.40
N SER A 231 -28.08 7.70 14.17
CA SER A 231 -29.08 8.70 13.73
C SER A 231 -28.57 10.14 13.69
N ARG A 232 -27.30 10.41 13.96
CA ARG A 232 -26.73 11.75 13.73
C ARG A 232 -26.75 12.09 12.25
N ARG A 233 -26.99 13.35 11.95
CA ARG A 233 -27.01 13.90 10.60
C ARG A 233 -25.81 14.83 10.42
N MET A 234 -25.05 14.60 9.37
CA MET A 234 -23.84 15.39 9.08
C MET A 234 -23.95 16.01 7.70
N ALA A 235 -23.99 17.32 7.66
CA ALA A 235 -23.97 18.05 6.39
C ALA A 235 -22.57 17.95 5.75
N ALA A 236 -22.51 17.65 4.46
CA ALA A 236 -21.26 17.52 3.71
C ALA A 236 -21.38 18.11 2.30
N ASP A 237 -20.34 18.80 1.86
CA ASP A 237 -20.21 19.31 0.49
C ASP A 237 -19.37 18.35 -0.37
N LEU A 238 -18.51 17.58 0.29
CA LEU A 238 -17.55 16.66 -0.31
C LEU A 238 -17.37 15.45 0.59
N LEU A 239 -17.40 14.26 0.01
CA LEU A 239 -17.21 13.00 0.71
C LEU A 239 -16.00 12.23 0.15
N ILE A 240 -15.20 11.65 1.05
CA ILE A 240 -14.13 10.75 0.68
C ILE A 240 -14.28 9.44 1.44
N VAL A 241 -14.31 8.32 0.68
CA VAL A 241 -14.52 6.99 1.22
C VAL A 241 -13.22 6.21 1.18
N GLY A 242 -12.69 5.89 2.38
CA GLY A 242 -11.43 5.17 2.58
C GLY A 242 -11.58 3.91 3.46
N ILE A 243 -12.49 3.00 3.08
CA ILE A 243 -12.86 1.81 3.89
C ILE A 243 -12.08 0.53 3.54
N GLY A 244 -10.95 0.66 2.85
CA GLY A 244 -10.04 -0.42 2.51
C GLY A 244 -9.95 -0.71 1.03
N LEU A 245 -9.18 -1.74 0.69
CA LEU A 245 -8.85 -2.16 -0.67
C LEU A 245 -9.35 -3.57 -0.93
N ILE A 246 -9.77 -3.82 -2.18
CA ILE A 246 -10.09 -5.16 -2.69
C ILE A 246 -8.98 -5.53 -3.68
N PRO A 247 -8.23 -6.63 -3.50
CA PRO A 247 -7.24 -7.08 -4.47
C PRO A 247 -7.92 -7.45 -5.80
N ASN A 248 -7.31 -7.10 -6.92
CA ASN A 248 -7.81 -7.44 -8.24
C ASN A 248 -7.32 -8.85 -8.61
N THR A 249 -8.17 -9.84 -8.41
CA THR A 249 -7.85 -11.28 -8.56
C THR A 249 -8.62 -11.93 -9.71
N GLU A 250 -9.51 -11.24 -10.36
CA GLU A 250 -10.49 -11.76 -11.32
C GLU A 250 -9.82 -12.51 -12.49
N LEU A 251 -8.73 -11.95 -13.03
CA LEU A 251 -7.96 -12.62 -14.09
C LEU A 251 -7.32 -13.94 -13.61
N ALA A 252 -6.85 -13.98 -12.37
CA ALA A 252 -6.27 -15.18 -11.79
C ALA A 252 -7.36 -16.24 -11.54
N GLU A 253 -8.50 -15.85 -10.99
CA GLU A 253 -9.66 -16.72 -10.74
C GLU A 253 -10.20 -17.31 -12.04
N ALA A 254 -10.39 -16.48 -13.07
CA ALA A 254 -10.89 -16.91 -14.37
C ALA A 254 -10.00 -17.94 -15.06
N THR A 255 -8.71 -17.97 -14.73
CA THR A 255 -7.73 -18.93 -15.25
C THR A 255 -7.49 -20.13 -14.35
N GLY A 256 -8.20 -20.23 -13.22
CA GLY A 256 -8.07 -21.34 -12.27
C GLY A 256 -6.81 -21.29 -11.41
N LEU A 257 -6.18 -20.11 -11.24
CA LEU A 257 -5.13 -19.93 -10.25
C LEU A 257 -5.72 -19.85 -8.83
N ALA A 258 -4.97 -20.32 -7.85
CA ALA A 258 -5.43 -20.32 -6.47
C ALA A 258 -5.49 -18.91 -5.89
N VAL A 259 -6.64 -18.54 -5.31
CA VAL A 259 -6.91 -17.22 -4.72
C VAL A 259 -7.48 -17.37 -3.33
N GLN A 260 -6.96 -16.63 -2.37
CA GLN A 260 -7.49 -16.47 -1.03
C GLN A 260 -7.03 -15.13 -0.47
N ASN A 261 -7.91 -14.13 -0.40
CA ASN A 261 -7.54 -12.75 -0.02
C ASN A 261 -6.32 -12.24 -0.82
N GLY A 262 -6.33 -12.45 -2.15
CA GLY A 262 -5.24 -12.21 -3.07
C GLY A 262 -4.78 -13.49 -3.76
N ILE A 263 -3.98 -13.36 -4.81
CA ILE A 263 -3.42 -14.48 -5.58
C ILE A 263 -2.38 -15.20 -4.73
N LEU A 264 -2.56 -16.50 -4.49
CA LEU A 264 -1.63 -17.28 -3.67
C LEU A 264 -0.30 -17.46 -4.39
N VAL A 265 0.79 -17.08 -3.72
CA VAL A 265 2.15 -17.28 -4.24
C VAL A 265 3.06 -17.97 -3.21
N ASP A 266 4.06 -18.67 -3.71
CA ASP A 266 5.13 -19.27 -2.95
C ASP A 266 6.17 -18.21 -2.48
N PRO A 267 7.22 -18.58 -1.72
CA PRO A 267 8.28 -17.64 -1.32
C PRO A 267 9.05 -16.99 -2.47
N PHE A 268 8.89 -17.47 -3.71
CA PHE A 268 9.52 -16.95 -4.93
C PHE A 268 8.56 -16.14 -5.80
N ASN A 269 7.39 -15.79 -5.29
CA ASN A 269 6.30 -15.12 -5.99
C ASN A 269 5.67 -15.92 -7.15
N ARG A 270 5.85 -17.24 -7.21
CA ARG A 270 5.20 -18.12 -8.18
C ARG A 270 3.79 -18.48 -7.69
N THR A 271 2.86 -18.51 -8.63
CA THR A 271 1.51 -19.03 -8.39
C THR A 271 1.50 -20.58 -8.43
N SER A 272 0.30 -21.18 -8.48
CA SER A 272 0.14 -22.62 -8.76
C SER A 272 0.61 -23.04 -10.17
N ASP A 273 0.86 -22.06 -11.07
CA ASP A 273 1.45 -22.28 -12.38
C ASP A 273 2.92 -21.79 -12.34
N PRO A 274 3.93 -22.63 -12.65
CA PRO A 274 5.35 -22.26 -12.53
C PRO A 274 5.79 -21.14 -13.48
N ASN A 275 5.00 -20.83 -14.51
CA ASN A 275 5.29 -19.75 -15.47
C ASN A 275 4.52 -18.47 -15.14
N VAL A 276 3.68 -18.48 -14.10
CA VAL A 276 2.86 -17.33 -13.69
C VAL A 276 3.23 -16.88 -12.29
N TYR A 277 3.54 -15.61 -12.16
CA TYR A 277 3.92 -14.94 -10.92
C TYR A 277 2.86 -13.91 -10.51
N ALA A 278 2.80 -13.55 -9.23
CA ALA A 278 2.03 -12.40 -8.79
C ALA A 278 2.79 -11.59 -7.74
N LEU A 279 2.64 -10.26 -7.76
CA LEU A 279 3.33 -9.34 -6.86
C LEU A 279 2.54 -8.04 -6.61
N GLY A 280 2.87 -7.34 -5.53
CA GLY A 280 2.16 -6.15 -5.08
C GLY A 280 0.89 -6.48 -4.30
N ASP A 281 -0.04 -5.52 -4.22
CA ASP A 281 -1.23 -5.59 -3.37
C ASP A 281 -2.17 -6.75 -3.71
N CYS A 282 -2.13 -7.28 -4.95
CA CYS A 282 -2.94 -8.42 -5.38
C CYS A 282 -2.41 -9.78 -4.91
N SER A 283 -1.17 -9.86 -4.42
CA SER A 283 -0.53 -11.13 -4.05
C SER A 283 -0.67 -11.45 -2.56
N ASN A 284 -0.98 -12.71 -2.23
CA ASN A 284 -0.95 -13.27 -0.89
C ASN A 284 0.24 -14.24 -0.81
N GLN A 285 1.34 -13.75 -0.22
CA GLN A 285 2.63 -14.43 -0.23
C GLN A 285 2.85 -15.28 1.02
N GLU A 286 3.57 -16.36 0.87
CA GLU A 286 4.17 -17.08 1.98
C GLU A 286 5.45 -16.33 2.42
N ASN A 287 5.38 -15.64 3.57
CA ASN A 287 6.51 -14.90 4.10
C ASN A 287 7.31 -15.77 5.05
N THR A 288 8.56 -16.11 4.67
CA THR A 288 9.39 -17.04 5.45
C THR A 288 9.92 -16.42 6.75
N PHE A 289 10.00 -15.09 6.86
CA PHE A 289 10.36 -14.42 8.11
C PHE A 289 9.21 -14.50 9.13
N LEU A 290 7.97 -14.25 8.69
CA LEU A 290 6.78 -14.31 9.54
C LEU A 290 6.27 -15.74 9.75
N GLN A 291 6.74 -16.72 8.95
CA GLN A 291 6.28 -18.12 8.94
C GLN A 291 4.77 -18.25 8.72
N ARG A 292 4.19 -17.34 7.97
CA ARG A 292 2.76 -17.33 7.62
C ARG A 292 2.50 -16.63 6.28
N ARG A 293 1.32 -16.86 5.74
CA ARG A 293 0.83 -16.10 4.58
C ARG A 293 0.39 -14.70 4.99
N VAL A 294 0.76 -13.72 4.15
CA VAL A 294 0.38 -12.32 4.33
C VAL A 294 0.12 -11.64 2.99
N ARG A 295 -0.87 -10.76 2.96
CA ARG A 295 -1.08 -9.81 1.89
C ARG A 295 -0.76 -8.41 2.44
N LEU A 296 0.23 -7.76 1.86
CA LEU A 296 0.76 -6.47 2.34
C LEU A 296 0.61 -5.40 1.26
N GLU A 297 -0.07 -4.33 1.61
CA GLU A 297 -0.35 -3.18 0.74
C GLU A 297 0.71 -2.10 0.99
N SER A 298 1.95 -2.33 0.55
CA SER A 298 3.03 -1.36 0.77
C SER A 298 4.07 -1.36 -0.34
N VAL A 299 4.62 -0.17 -0.61
CA VAL A 299 5.72 0.01 -1.58
C VAL A 299 6.94 -0.83 -1.22
N PRO A 300 7.39 -0.91 0.06
CA PRO A 300 8.50 -1.78 0.43
C PRO A 300 8.27 -3.26 0.14
N ASN A 301 7.05 -3.76 0.37
CA ASN A 301 6.69 -5.13 0.03
C ASN A 301 6.76 -5.36 -1.49
N ALA A 302 6.18 -4.43 -2.28
CA ALA A 302 6.25 -4.49 -3.74
C ALA A 302 7.71 -4.49 -4.23
N ALA A 303 8.57 -3.64 -3.66
CA ALA A 303 10.00 -3.57 -4.01
C ALA A 303 10.73 -4.89 -3.75
N GLU A 304 10.49 -5.53 -2.62
CA GLU A 304 11.10 -6.82 -2.31
C GLU A 304 10.56 -7.93 -3.22
N GLN A 305 9.25 -7.93 -3.46
CA GLN A 305 8.63 -8.90 -4.38
C GLN A 305 9.14 -8.74 -5.82
N MET A 306 9.37 -7.50 -6.30
CA MET A 306 10.01 -7.26 -7.61
C MET A 306 11.40 -7.93 -7.68
N ARG A 307 12.22 -7.77 -6.64
CA ARG A 307 13.56 -8.37 -6.56
C ARG A 307 13.50 -9.90 -6.60
N VAL A 308 12.61 -10.49 -5.81
CA VAL A 308 12.40 -11.93 -5.71
C VAL A 308 11.88 -12.52 -7.02
N CYS A 309 10.84 -11.90 -7.60
CA CYS A 309 10.24 -12.32 -8.86
C CYS A 309 11.25 -12.26 -10.02
N ALA A 310 11.99 -11.15 -10.14
CA ALA A 310 13.01 -11.01 -11.18
C ALA A 310 14.11 -12.07 -11.04
N ALA A 311 14.57 -12.35 -9.81
CA ALA A 311 15.56 -13.39 -9.55
C ALA A 311 15.04 -14.78 -9.97
N ALA A 312 13.78 -15.09 -9.68
CA ALA A 312 13.16 -16.35 -10.07
C ALA A 312 13.05 -16.49 -11.59
N ILE A 313 12.62 -15.43 -12.29
CA ILE A 313 12.53 -15.39 -13.77
C ILE A 313 13.92 -15.52 -14.42
N CYS A 314 14.96 -14.92 -13.82
CA CYS A 314 16.35 -15.00 -14.29
C CYS A 314 17.07 -16.32 -13.89
N GLY A 315 16.36 -17.31 -13.36
CA GLY A 315 16.94 -18.61 -13.00
C GLY A 315 17.80 -18.60 -11.73
N LYS A 316 17.72 -17.56 -10.89
CA LYS A 316 18.46 -17.39 -9.64
C LYS A 316 17.49 -17.19 -8.46
N PRO A 317 16.57 -18.13 -8.19
CA PRO A 317 15.51 -17.94 -7.21
C PRO A 317 16.08 -17.74 -5.79
N VAL A 318 15.64 -16.66 -5.14
CA VAL A 318 15.95 -16.36 -3.73
C VAL A 318 14.61 -16.14 -3.02
N PRO A 319 14.33 -16.84 -1.90
CA PRO A 319 13.05 -16.72 -1.22
C PRO A 319 12.90 -15.35 -0.56
N ASN A 320 11.66 -14.87 -0.48
CA ASN A 320 11.32 -13.65 0.24
C ASN A 320 11.48 -13.86 1.76
N LYS A 321 12.46 -13.18 2.35
CA LYS A 321 12.77 -13.17 3.79
C LYS A 321 12.63 -11.78 4.39
N SER A 322 11.98 -10.85 3.68
CA SER A 322 11.90 -9.47 4.11
C SER A 322 11.05 -9.32 5.36
N VAL A 323 11.51 -8.46 6.26
CA VAL A 323 10.69 -7.96 7.37
C VAL A 323 9.75 -6.90 6.80
N PRO A 324 8.43 -7.05 6.97
CA PRO A 324 7.48 -6.04 6.52
C PRO A 324 7.78 -4.69 7.15
N TRP A 325 7.66 -3.63 6.36
CA TRP A 325 7.67 -2.29 6.90
C TRP A 325 6.79 -1.36 6.07
N PHE A 326 6.36 -0.25 6.68
CA PHE A 326 5.41 0.70 6.11
C PHE A 326 5.70 2.10 6.64
N TRP A 327 5.18 3.14 5.99
CA TRP A 327 5.20 4.51 6.49
C TRP A 327 3.92 5.26 6.13
N SER A 328 3.61 6.31 6.90
CA SER A 328 2.57 7.28 6.60
C SER A 328 3.02 8.66 7.06
N ASP A 329 2.78 9.66 6.23
CA ASP A 329 3.06 11.06 6.56
C ASP A 329 1.74 11.81 6.69
N GLN A 330 1.49 12.41 7.87
CA GLN A 330 0.30 13.18 8.19
C GLN A 330 0.73 14.44 8.90
N TYR A 331 0.44 15.61 8.33
CA TYR A 331 1.01 16.88 8.80
C TYR A 331 2.55 16.85 8.82
N ASP A 332 3.15 17.09 9.98
CA ASP A 332 4.58 16.96 10.32
C ASP A 332 4.92 15.63 11.02
N LEU A 333 3.93 14.74 11.16
CA LEU A 333 4.06 13.44 11.78
C LEU A 333 4.54 12.40 10.75
N LYS A 334 5.76 11.91 10.92
CA LYS A 334 6.35 10.84 10.11
C LYS A 334 6.25 9.53 10.86
N LEU A 335 5.25 8.72 10.52
CA LEU A 335 5.12 7.36 11.05
C LEU A 335 5.95 6.40 10.21
N GLN A 336 6.75 5.58 10.87
CA GLN A 336 7.48 4.46 10.27
C GLN A 336 7.24 3.21 11.11
N MET A 337 6.83 2.12 10.48
CA MET A 337 6.45 0.87 11.14
C MET A 337 7.27 -0.28 10.58
N VAL A 338 7.72 -1.19 11.42
CA VAL A 338 8.42 -2.42 11.05
C VAL A 338 7.87 -3.61 11.83
N GLY A 339 7.79 -4.76 11.19
CA GLY A 339 7.16 -5.95 11.77
C GLY A 339 5.63 -5.86 11.77
N LEU A 340 4.99 -6.76 12.50
CA LEU A 340 3.53 -6.79 12.70
C LEU A 340 3.26 -6.89 14.20
N SER A 341 2.53 -5.91 14.76
CA SER A 341 2.30 -5.76 16.20
C SER A 341 1.16 -6.61 16.76
N GLN A 342 0.34 -7.26 15.89
CA GLN A 342 -0.89 -7.94 16.31
C GLN A 342 -0.69 -9.11 17.29
N ASP A 343 0.50 -9.70 17.30
CA ASP A 343 0.82 -10.86 18.16
C ASP A 343 1.65 -10.45 19.38
N SER A 344 1.76 -9.15 19.72
CA SER A 344 2.53 -8.66 20.85
C SER A 344 1.78 -8.86 22.19
N ASP A 345 2.54 -9.18 23.21
CA ASP A 345 2.08 -9.32 24.61
C ASP A 345 2.56 -8.19 25.52
N GLN A 346 3.58 -7.43 25.08
CA GLN A 346 4.15 -6.31 25.82
C GLN A 346 4.40 -5.12 24.87
N LEU A 347 4.29 -3.93 25.44
CA LEU A 347 4.54 -2.65 24.77
C LEU A 347 5.55 -1.83 25.57
N SER A 348 6.56 -1.29 24.91
CA SER A 348 7.51 -0.34 25.48
C SER A 348 7.49 0.96 24.69
N ILE A 349 7.28 2.09 25.38
CA ILE A 349 7.30 3.42 24.75
C ILE A 349 8.62 4.12 25.13
N ARG A 350 9.35 4.51 24.08
CA ARG A 350 10.60 5.30 24.18
C ARG A 350 10.35 6.70 23.62
N GLY A 351 10.70 7.73 24.39
CA GLY A 351 10.44 9.13 24.04
C GLY A 351 9.12 9.63 24.59
N ASP A 352 8.58 10.70 23.99
CA ASP A 352 7.44 11.43 24.55
C ASP A 352 6.35 11.64 23.47
N SER A 353 5.21 11.00 23.66
CA SER A 353 4.06 11.15 22.75
C SER A 353 3.42 12.55 22.83
N ALA A 354 3.58 13.28 23.96
CA ALA A 354 3.10 14.64 24.07
C ALA A 354 3.93 15.63 23.22
N LYS A 355 5.20 15.29 22.98
CA LYS A 355 6.10 16.01 22.09
C LYS A 355 6.07 15.50 20.64
N GLU A 356 5.14 14.61 20.33
CA GLU A 356 5.00 13.97 19.00
C GLU A 356 6.30 13.30 18.52
N SER A 357 7.11 12.77 19.44
CA SER A 357 8.40 12.15 19.16
C SER A 357 8.64 10.93 20.06
N PHE A 358 8.29 9.75 19.57
CA PHE A 358 8.40 8.50 20.33
C PHE A 358 8.52 7.28 19.41
N CYS A 359 8.96 6.16 19.99
CA CYS A 359 8.97 4.84 19.35
C CYS A 359 8.28 3.84 20.27
N ALA A 360 7.27 3.17 19.76
CA ALA A 360 6.56 2.07 20.41
C ALA A 360 7.18 0.75 19.95
N PHE A 361 7.82 0.02 20.85
CA PHE A 361 8.34 -1.32 20.59
C PHE A 361 7.35 -2.37 21.08
N HIS A 362 7.07 -3.33 20.22
CA HIS A 362 6.15 -4.43 20.49
C HIS A 362 6.96 -5.71 20.71
N LEU A 363 6.75 -6.35 21.85
CA LEU A 363 7.44 -7.58 22.19
C LEU A 363 6.46 -8.76 22.25
N ARG A 364 6.98 -9.94 22.03
CA ARG A 364 6.32 -11.21 22.30
C ARG A 364 7.33 -12.11 23.01
N ASP A 365 6.99 -12.58 24.20
CA ASP A 365 7.89 -13.40 25.02
C ASP A 365 9.28 -12.74 25.19
N GLY A 366 9.35 -11.41 25.33
CA GLY A 366 10.58 -10.62 25.44
C GLY A 366 11.39 -10.47 24.15
N VAL A 367 10.89 -10.92 23.00
CA VAL A 367 11.49 -10.70 21.67
C VAL A 367 10.84 -9.50 21.00
N VAL A 368 11.62 -8.56 20.46
CA VAL A 368 11.11 -7.43 19.68
C VAL A 368 10.59 -7.96 18.33
N ILE A 369 9.26 -7.90 18.13
CA ILE A 369 8.59 -8.39 16.92
C ILE A 369 8.15 -7.28 15.97
N ALA A 370 7.93 -6.06 16.51
CA ALA A 370 7.56 -4.90 15.71
C ALA A 370 7.96 -3.60 16.42
N ALA A 371 7.96 -2.50 15.66
CA ALA A 371 8.10 -1.15 16.23
C ALA A 371 7.41 -0.12 15.34
N ASP A 372 6.81 0.89 15.99
CA ASP A 372 6.14 2.02 15.36
C ASP A 372 6.80 3.31 15.86
N ALA A 373 7.48 4.03 14.98
CA ALA A 373 8.21 5.25 15.30
C ALA A 373 7.50 6.48 14.72
N VAL A 374 7.21 7.45 15.56
CA VAL A 374 6.70 8.78 15.16
C VAL A 374 7.82 9.79 15.35
N ASN A 375 8.28 10.42 14.28
CA ASN A 375 9.37 11.42 14.25
C ASN A 375 10.68 10.93 14.94
N ARG A 376 10.95 9.62 14.95
CA ARG A 376 12.12 8.97 15.56
C ARG A 376 12.89 8.08 14.57
N ALA A 377 13.26 8.65 13.42
CA ALA A 377 13.96 7.90 12.36
C ALA A 377 15.24 7.16 12.84
N PRO A 378 16.09 7.71 13.74
CA PRO A 378 17.24 6.97 14.28
C PRO A 378 16.84 5.71 15.03
N ASP A 379 15.80 5.78 15.90
CA ASP A 379 15.31 4.62 16.64
C ASP A 379 14.68 3.59 15.70
N PHE A 380 13.93 4.05 14.68
CA PHE A 380 13.38 3.17 13.65
C PHE A 380 14.45 2.37 12.91
N MET A 381 15.59 3.00 12.56
CA MET A 381 16.69 2.31 11.88
C MET A 381 17.31 1.21 12.74
N VAL A 382 17.34 1.38 14.06
CA VAL A 382 17.78 0.33 14.99
C VAL A 382 16.67 -0.73 15.13
N ALA A 383 15.42 -0.31 15.33
CA ALA A 383 14.26 -1.18 15.46
C ALA A 383 14.15 -2.18 14.30
N LYS A 384 14.40 -1.73 13.06
CA LYS A 384 14.44 -2.64 11.88
C LYS A 384 15.40 -3.80 12.08
N LYS A 385 16.57 -3.57 12.70
CA LYS A 385 17.56 -4.62 12.96
C LYS A 385 17.13 -5.49 14.15
N LEU A 386 16.62 -4.88 15.23
CA LEU A 386 16.14 -5.63 16.38
C LEU A 386 15.04 -6.64 15.97
N VAL A 387 14.10 -6.19 15.13
CA VAL A 387 13.03 -7.05 14.61
C VAL A 387 13.59 -8.12 13.66
N ALA A 388 14.46 -7.74 12.71
CA ALA A 388 15.02 -8.66 11.73
C ALA A 388 15.85 -9.79 12.37
N GLU A 389 16.57 -9.47 13.43
CA GLU A 389 17.44 -10.39 14.16
C GLU A 389 16.73 -11.04 15.35
N ARG A 390 15.42 -10.73 15.56
CA ARG A 390 14.58 -11.26 16.67
C ARG A 390 15.26 -11.07 18.03
N ILE A 391 15.78 -9.88 18.29
CA ILE A 391 16.52 -9.56 19.51
C ILE A 391 15.61 -9.58 20.71
N ARG A 392 16.10 -10.17 21.81
CA ARG A 392 15.44 -10.10 23.12
C ARG A 392 15.89 -8.83 23.84
N ALA A 393 14.93 -8.15 24.45
CA ALA A 393 15.16 -6.96 25.27
C ALA A 393 14.11 -6.85 26.37
N SER A 394 14.41 -6.13 27.46
CA SER A 394 13.40 -5.79 28.44
C SER A 394 12.65 -4.50 28.05
N VAL A 395 11.43 -4.35 28.59
CA VAL A 395 10.62 -3.15 28.41
C VAL A 395 11.36 -1.91 28.90
N GLU A 396 12.06 -2.02 30.02
CA GLU A 396 12.82 -0.94 30.64
C GLU A 396 14.01 -0.51 29.77
N GLN A 397 14.77 -1.47 29.23
CA GLN A 397 15.88 -1.16 28.32
C GLN A 397 15.42 -0.40 27.07
N LEU A 398 14.28 -0.80 26.51
CA LEU A 398 13.73 -0.14 25.31
C LEU A 398 13.18 1.25 25.63
N ALA A 399 12.57 1.45 26.80
CA ALA A 399 12.01 2.73 27.23
C ALA A 399 13.07 3.76 27.62
N ASP A 400 14.19 3.33 28.20
CA ASP A 400 15.24 4.21 28.73
C ASP A 400 16.00 4.92 27.60
N GLU A 401 15.76 6.23 27.44
CA GLU A 401 16.42 7.05 26.40
C GLU A 401 17.95 7.19 26.61
N SER A 402 18.46 6.95 27.82
CA SER A 402 19.90 6.91 28.10
C SER A 402 20.55 5.61 27.63
N PHE A 403 19.78 4.53 27.49
CA PHE A 403 20.26 3.25 27.02
C PHE A 403 20.47 3.26 25.50
N ALA A 404 21.66 2.87 25.06
CA ALA A 404 22.00 2.83 23.64
C ALA A 404 21.38 1.60 22.98
N LEU A 405 20.24 1.73 22.29
CA LEU A 405 19.57 0.61 21.60
C LEU A 405 20.50 -0.23 20.71
N LYS A 406 21.51 0.40 20.11
CA LYS A 406 22.50 -0.30 19.26
C LYS A 406 23.32 -1.34 20.01
N SER A 407 23.45 -1.22 21.35
CA SER A 407 24.19 -2.19 22.16
C SER A 407 23.48 -3.54 22.29
N LEU A 408 22.18 -3.60 21.95
CA LEU A 408 21.42 -4.84 21.87
C LEU A 408 21.76 -5.68 20.62
N LEU A 409 22.34 -5.05 19.60
CA LEU A 409 22.68 -5.75 18.37
C LEU A 409 23.99 -6.54 18.54
N PRO A 410 24.09 -7.75 17.96
CA PRO A 410 25.32 -8.52 18.02
C PRO A 410 26.48 -7.75 17.36
N VAL A 411 27.66 -7.81 17.99
CA VAL A 411 28.87 -7.22 17.43
C VAL A 411 29.23 -8.00 16.16
N LYS A 412 29.30 -7.33 15.01
CA LYS A 412 29.70 -7.96 13.75
C LYS A 412 31.11 -8.55 13.92
N GLY A 413 31.22 -9.87 13.89
CA GLY A 413 32.51 -10.59 13.96
C GLY A 413 32.71 -11.48 15.20
N ALA A 414 31.78 -11.54 16.14
CA ALA A 414 31.83 -12.58 17.18
C ALA A 414 31.35 -13.92 16.59
N PRO A 415 32.09 -15.04 16.79
CA PRO A 415 31.62 -16.35 16.37
C PRO A 415 30.34 -16.68 17.12
N ALA A 416 29.35 -17.26 16.41
CA ALA A 416 28.14 -17.78 17.03
C ALA A 416 28.55 -18.83 18.06
N ASN A 417 28.35 -18.51 19.35
CA ASN A 417 28.49 -19.52 20.40
C ASN A 417 27.38 -20.55 20.19
N GLY A 418 27.81 -21.82 20.01
CA GLY A 418 27.02 -23.00 19.70
C GLY A 418 25.97 -23.42 20.71
#